data_97688a0f6f312b9f292943333af6ccfd
#
_entry.id   97688a0f6f312b9f292943333af6ccfd
#
_cell.length_a   1.000
_cell.length_b   1.000
_cell.length_c   1.000
_cell.angle_alpha   90.00
_cell.angle_beta   90.00
_cell.angle_gamma   90.00
#
_symmetry.space_group_name_H-M   'P 1'
#
loop_
_entity.id
_entity.type
_entity.pdbx_description
1 polymer ?
#
loop_
_entity_poly.entity_id
_entity_poly.type
_entity_poly.pdbx_seq_one_letter_code
_entity_poly.pdbx_strand_id
1 'polypeptide(L)'
;ELSTILAHSAIAKSHHQILFLDANEDVLIQRFSETRRKHPLSNNETDLREAIVEERRLLRPVLEVADVTIDTSDMKFHDLRDCVKRRFIQNGNDNSAIMFQSFGFKYGIPKDADLVFDVRCLPNPHWKPELRALTGKDIAVAQFLDQQVPVKEMFQDIQQFLTRWLPRYQENNRSYITIAIGCTGGQHRSVYLCERLNQYFSTLDISTNIQRRHRELPNHG
;
A
#
# COMPACT_ATOMS: atom_id res chain seq x y z
N GLU A 1 28.90 -9.11 17.77
CA GLU A 1 27.96 -8.18 18.47
C GLU A 1 26.51 -8.33 18.00
N LEU A 2 26.20 -8.36 16.68
CA LEU A 2 24.81 -8.50 16.20
C LEU A 2 24.24 -9.89 16.53
N SER A 3 25.00 -10.96 16.30
CA SER A 3 24.63 -12.33 16.68
C SER A 3 24.34 -12.45 18.18
N THR A 4 25.08 -11.71 19.00
CA THR A 4 24.89 -11.66 20.46
C THR A 4 23.62 -10.90 20.82
N ILE A 5 23.32 -9.79 20.13
CA ILE A 5 22.09 -9.00 20.32
C ILE A 5 20.86 -9.82 19.90
N LEU A 6 20.93 -10.51 18.76
CA LEU A 6 19.85 -11.39 18.29
C LEU A 6 19.61 -12.57 19.23
N ALA A 7 20.66 -13.13 19.81
CA ALA A 7 20.56 -14.26 20.76
C ALA A 7 20.00 -13.85 22.13
N HIS A 8 20.20 -12.61 22.57
CA HIS A 8 19.76 -12.11 23.90
C HIS A 8 18.47 -11.29 23.88
N SER A 9 17.93 -10.98 22.68
CA SER A 9 16.69 -10.20 22.57
C SER A 9 15.45 -11.09 22.64
N ALA A 10 14.29 -10.48 22.94
CA ALA A 10 12.99 -11.14 22.84
C ALA A 10 12.73 -11.73 21.43
N ILE A 11 13.50 -11.30 20.43
CA ILE A 11 13.52 -11.78 19.06
C ILE A 11 13.99 -13.25 18.99
N ALA A 12 14.88 -13.70 19.86
CA ALA A 12 15.38 -15.10 19.89
C ALA A 12 14.28 -16.14 20.15
N LYS A 13 13.15 -15.73 20.70
CA LYS A 13 11.98 -16.58 20.97
C LYS A 13 10.88 -16.53 19.91
N SER A 14 11.04 -15.67 18.90
CA SER A 14 10.08 -15.52 17.81
C SER A 14 10.67 -16.06 16.50
N HIS A 15 9.83 -16.59 15.62
CA HIS A 15 10.22 -16.88 14.25
C HIS A 15 10.46 -15.55 13.53
N HIS A 16 11.71 -15.21 13.28
CA HIS A 16 12.11 -14.02 12.55
C HIS A 16 12.97 -14.41 11.35
N GLN A 17 12.91 -13.58 10.33
CA GLN A 17 13.76 -13.70 9.14
C GLN A 17 14.48 -12.37 8.92
N ILE A 18 15.75 -12.44 8.58
CA ILE A 18 16.59 -11.28 8.28
C ILE A 18 16.63 -11.10 6.77
N LEU A 19 16.06 -10.01 6.30
CA LEU A 19 16.15 -9.58 4.91
C LEU A 19 17.24 -8.51 4.77
N PHE A 20 18.24 -8.78 3.95
CA PHE A 20 19.26 -7.82 3.58
C PHE A 20 18.96 -7.24 2.19
N LEU A 21 18.85 -5.91 2.10
CA LEU A 21 18.68 -5.19 0.83
C LEU A 21 20.03 -4.56 0.44
N ASP A 22 20.50 -4.82 -0.76
CA ASP A 22 21.68 -4.20 -1.33
C ASP A 22 21.37 -3.55 -2.68
N ALA A 23 22.29 -2.75 -3.19
CA ALA A 23 22.32 -2.26 -4.55
C ALA A 23 23.78 -2.03 -4.96
N ASN A 24 24.08 -1.99 -6.26
CA ASN A 24 25.42 -1.64 -6.70
C ASN A 24 25.78 -0.19 -6.30
N GLU A 25 27.07 0.08 -6.23
CA GLU A 25 27.61 1.34 -5.69
C GLU A 25 27.13 2.56 -6.47
N ASP A 26 27.11 2.49 -7.79
CA ASP A 26 26.68 3.61 -8.65
C ASP A 26 25.20 3.95 -8.45
N VAL A 27 24.34 2.93 -8.28
CA VAL A 27 22.92 3.13 -7.95
C VAL A 27 22.73 3.74 -6.57
N LEU A 28 23.54 3.33 -5.57
CA LEU A 28 23.49 3.93 -4.24
C LEU A 28 23.89 5.41 -4.31
N ILE A 29 24.97 5.74 -4.99
CA ILE A 29 25.41 7.14 -5.20
C ILE A 29 24.33 7.95 -5.89
N GLN A 30 23.71 7.42 -6.94
CA GLN A 30 22.61 8.08 -7.64
C GLN A 30 21.43 8.34 -6.69
N ARG A 31 20.97 7.35 -5.93
CA ARG A 31 19.86 7.47 -4.98
C ARG A 31 20.13 8.51 -3.87
N PHE A 32 21.34 8.56 -3.35
CA PHE A 32 21.75 9.60 -2.39
C PHE A 32 21.72 10.99 -3.02
N SER A 33 22.20 11.12 -4.25
CA SER A 33 22.18 12.39 -5.01
C SER A 33 20.76 12.88 -5.28
N GLU A 34 19.85 11.98 -5.69
CA GLU A 34 18.44 12.30 -5.97
C GLU A 34 17.69 12.74 -4.70
N THR A 35 17.95 12.08 -3.57
CA THR A 35 17.27 12.39 -2.30
C THR A 35 17.90 13.58 -1.57
N ARG A 36 19.08 14.04 -2.00
CA ARG A 36 19.87 15.11 -1.33
C ARG A 36 20.10 14.86 0.16
N ARG A 37 20.12 13.60 0.58
CA ARG A 37 20.40 13.23 1.97
C ARG A 37 21.90 13.03 2.15
N LYS A 38 22.43 13.50 3.28
CA LYS A 38 23.80 13.22 3.67
C LYS A 38 23.90 11.77 4.15
N HIS A 39 24.92 11.05 3.68
CA HIS A 39 25.20 9.70 4.19
C HIS A 39 25.66 9.78 5.67
N PRO A 40 25.18 8.89 6.56
CA PRO A 40 25.52 8.95 7.99
C PRO A 40 27.03 8.89 8.28
N LEU A 41 27.79 8.16 7.45
CA LEU A 41 29.25 8.02 7.61
C LEU A 41 30.04 9.05 6.80
N SER A 42 29.40 9.91 5.98
CA SER A 42 30.10 10.97 5.26
C SER A 42 30.35 12.18 6.14
N ASN A 43 31.55 12.75 6.07
CA ASN A 43 31.98 13.94 6.78
C ASN A 43 32.84 14.83 5.87
N ASN A 44 33.62 15.76 6.43
CA ASN A 44 34.48 16.65 5.64
C ASN A 44 35.71 15.95 5.05
N GLU A 45 36.05 14.74 5.53
CA GLU A 45 37.23 13.95 5.14
C GLU A 45 36.82 12.70 4.37
N THR A 46 35.57 12.24 4.49
CA THR A 46 35.04 11.02 3.89
C THR A 46 33.96 11.38 2.88
N ASP A 47 34.20 11.12 1.61
CA ASP A 47 33.23 11.35 0.56
C ASP A 47 32.10 10.28 0.57
N LEU A 48 31.11 10.45 -0.31
CA LEU A 48 29.96 9.53 -0.38
C LEU A 48 30.37 8.10 -0.78
N ARG A 49 31.31 7.97 -1.71
CA ARG A 49 31.78 6.66 -2.20
C ARG A 49 32.52 5.90 -1.10
N GLU A 50 33.44 6.56 -0.41
CA GLU A 50 34.16 6.00 0.72
C GLU A 50 33.22 5.63 1.87
N ALA A 51 32.22 6.47 2.15
CA ALA A 51 31.20 6.20 3.16
C ALA A 51 30.37 4.95 2.85
N ILE A 52 29.98 4.71 1.59
CA ILE A 52 29.28 3.50 1.15
C ILE A 52 30.16 2.25 1.29
N VAL A 53 31.44 2.34 0.94
CA VAL A 53 32.39 1.22 1.11
C VAL A 53 32.55 0.86 2.59
N GLU A 54 32.68 1.87 3.46
CA GLU A 54 32.79 1.63 4.90
C GLU A 54 31.50 1.08 5.50
N GLU A 55 30.33 1.56 5.05
CA GLU A 55 29.03 1.00 5.46
C GLU A 55 28.93 -0.49 5.11
N ARG A 56 29.32 -0.89 3.89
CA ARG A 56 29.36 -2.29 3.48
C ARG A 56 30.25 -3.13 4.37
N ARG A 57 31.42 -2.60 4.75
CA ARG A 57 32.34 -3.27 5.67
C ARG A 57 31.68 -3.49 7.04
N LEU A 58 31.00 -2.50 7.56
CA LEU A 58 30.29 -2.55 8.85
C LEU A 58 29.08 -3.50 8.81
N LEU A 59 28.38 -3.56 7.68
CA LEU A 59 27.17 -4.39 7.50
C LEU A 59 27.49 -5.84 7.10
N ARG A 60 28.75 -6.16 6.79
CA ARG A 60 29.14 -7.52 6.40
C ARG A 60 28.69 -8.61 7.39
N PRO A 61 28.82 -8.44 8.72
CA PRO A 61 28.34 -9.45 9.67
C PRO A 61 26.80 -9.64 9.63
N VAL A 62 26.05 -8.62 9.21
CA VAL A 62 24.59 -8.71 9.02
C VAL A 62 24.27 -9.49 7.76
N LEU A 63 25.02 -9.24 6.68
CA LEU A 63 24.87 -9.96 5.42
C LEU A 63 25.15 -11.47 5.60
N GLU A 64 26.14 -11.83 6.40
CA GLU A 64 26.52 -13.23 6.68
C GLU A 64 25.44 -14.03 7.42
N VAL A 65 24.56 -13.36 8.17
CA VAL A 65 23.45 -13.99 8.92
C VAL A 65 22.08 -13.72 8.28
N ALA A 66 22.03 -13.08 7.13
CA ALA A 66 20.78 -12.78 6.44
C ALA A 66 20.18 -14.05 5.82
N ASP A 67 18.89 -14.31 6.09
CA ASP A 67 18.15 -15.43 5.50
C ASP A 67 17.86 -15.19 4.01
N VAL A 68 17.70 -13.92 3.63
CA VAL A 68 17.44 -13.52 2.25
C VAL A 68 18.18 -12.23 1.91
N THR A 69 18.89 -12.23 0.78
CA THR A 69 19.51 -11.03 0.21
C THR A 69 18.80 -10.68 -1.10
N ILE A 70 18.43 -9.41 -1.27
CA ILE A 70 17.82 -8.88 -2.49
C ILE A 70 18.68 -7.75 -3.04
N ASP A 71 19.20 -7.94 -4.25
CA ASP A 71 19.79 -6.85 -5.03
C ASP A 71 18.69 -5.99 -5.63
N THR A 72 18.67 -4.72 -5.24
CA THR A 72 17.66 -3.74 -5.68
C THR A 72 18.17 -2.82 -6.79
N SER A 73 19.33 -3.10 -7.39
CA SER A 73 19.98 -2.21 -8.37
C SER A 73 19.08 -1.86 -9.54
N ASP A 74 18.41 -2.85 -10.13
CA ASP A 74 17.52 -2.70 -11.26
C ASP A 74 16.04 -2.68 -10.87
N MET A 75 15.72 -2.65 -9.56
CA MET A 75 14.35 -2.71 -9.07
C MET A 75 13.74 -1.32 -8.89
N LYS A 76 12.53 -1.17 -9.38
CA LYS A 76 11.64 -0.06 -8.99
C LYS A 76 10.99 -0.38 -7.64
N PHE A 77 10.43 0.63 -6.99
CA PHE A 77 9.75 0.46 -5.70
C PHE A 77 8.70 -0.66 -5.71
N HIS A 78 7.93 -0.78 -6.79
CA HIS A 78 6.91 -1.83 -6.93
C HIS A 78 7.52 -3.22 -7.05
N ASP A 79 8.62 -3.36 -7.78
CA ASP A 79 9.32 -4.65 -7.97
C ASP A 79 9.87 -5.18 -6.65
N LEU A 80 10.49 -4.29 -5.86
CA LEU A 80 10.97 -4.64 -4.52
C LEU A 80 9.83 -5.03 -3.58
N ARG A 81 8.74 -4.24 -3.55
CA ARG A 81 7.55 -4.55 -2.76
C ARG A 81 7.02 -5.94 -3.07
N ASP A 82 6.87 -6.26 -4.36
CA ASP A 82 6.30 -7.53 -4.79
C ASP A 82 7.28 -8.70 -4.57
N CYS A 83 8.58 -8.44 -4.67
CA CYS A 83 9.61 -9.42 -4.33
C CYS A 83 9.59 -9.77 -2.83
N VAL A 84 9.53 -8.76 -1.95
CA VAL A 84 9.44 -8.96 -0.50
C VAL A 84 8.16 -9.72 -0.15
N LYS A 85 7.02 -9.33 -0.73
CA LYS A 85 5.74 -10.02 -0.51
C LYS A 85 5.82 -11.49 -0.90
N ARG A 86 6.29 -11.82 -2.09
CA ARG A 86 6.41 -13.21 -2.53
C ARG A 86 7.29 -14.06 -1.62
N ARG A 87 8.37 -13.51 -1.07
CA ARG A 87 9.33 -14.28 -0.27
C ARG A 87 8.95 -14.44 1.20
N PHE A 88 8.24 -13.46 1.76
CA PHE A 88 7.97 -13.44 3.21
C PHE A 88 6.50 -13.71 3.57
N ILE A 89 5.56 -13.51 2.63
CA ILE A 89 4.12 -13.75 2.90
C ILE A 89 3.71 -15.16 2.51
N GLN A 90 4.47 -15.86 1.66
CA GLN A 90 4.14 -17.22 1.20
C GLN A 90 4.35 -18.35 2.24
N ASN A 91 4.82 -18.06 3.45
CA ASN A 91 5.03 -19.09 4.47
C ASN A 91 3.84 -19.30 5.44
N GLY A 92 2.65 -18.86 5.08
CA GLY A 92 1.46 -19.14 5.91
C GLY A 92 0.21 -18.50 5.35
N ASN A 93 -0.60 -19.29 4.69
CA ASN A 93 -1.87 -19.00 4.03
C ASN A 93 -1.75 -18.06 2.82
N ASP A 94 -2.30 -18.52 1.69
CA ASP A 94 -2.53 -17.79 0.43
C ASP A 94 -3.44 -16.54 0.61
N ASN A 95 -3.10 -15.64 1.51
CA ASN A 95 -3.90 -14.46 1.78
C ASN A 95 -3.45 -13.32 0.86
N SER A 96 -3.95 -13.35 -0.38
CA SER A 96 -3.99 -12.13 -1.19
C SER A 96 -4.72 -11.04 -0.41
N ALA A 97 -4.26 -9.80 -0.51
CA ALA A 97 -4.89 -8.66 0.15
C ALA A 97 -5.48 -7.71 -0.90
N ILE A 98 -6.72 -7.31 -0.68
CA ILE A 98 -7.40 -6.30 -1.50
C ILE A 98 -7.58 -5.06 -0.64
N MET A 99 -7.05 -3.93 -1.10
CA MET A 99 -7.21 -2.64 -0.47
C MET A 99 -8.22 -1.79 -1.25
N PHE A 100 -9.34 -1.47 -0.65
CA PHE A 100 -10.24 -0.43 -1.14
C PHE A 100 -9.80 0.92 -0.60
N GLN A 101 -9.49 1.88 -1.50
CA GLN A 101 -9.01 3.20 -1.13
C GLN A 101 -9.89 4.30 -1.71
N SER A 102 -10.54 5.10 -0.86
CA SER A 102 -11.21 6.31 -1.33
C SER A 102 -10.21 7.46 -1.47
N PHE A 103 -10.40 8.31 -2.50
CA PHE A 103 -9.57 9.49 -2.74
C PHE A 103 -10.34 10.64 -3.40
N GLY A 104 -9.76 11.85 -3.31
CA GLY A 104 -10.23 13.04 -4.00
C GLY A 104 -9.34 13.39 -5.19
N PHE A 105 -9.93 13.50 -6.39
CA PHE A 105 -9.18 13.88 -7.60
C PHE A 105 -8.47 15.23 -7.46
N LYS A 106 -9.00 16.17 -6.66
CA LYS A 106 -8.33 17.46 -6.39
C LYS A 106 -6.96 17.31 -5.70
N TYR A 107 -6.68 16.16 -5.10
CA TYR A 107 -5.40 15.86 -4.44
C TYR A 107 -4.53 14.85 -5.23
N GLY A 108 -4.94 14.55 -6.47
CA GLY A 108 -4.25 13.60 -7.35
C GLY A 108 -4.65 12.15 -7.13
N ILE A 109 -4.43 11.33 -8.15
CA ILE A 109 -4.67 9.88 -8.11
C ILE A 109 -3.61 9.23 -7.23
N PRO A 110 -3.96 8.25 -6.36
CA PRO A 110 -2.98 7.47 -5.62
C PRO A 110 -2.00 6.74 -6.56
N LYS A 111 -0.70 6.92 -6.33
CA LYS A 111 0.34 6.32 -7.18
C LYS A 111 0.44 4.80 -7.06
N ASP A 112 -0.11 4.26 -5.97
CA ASP A 112 -0.14 2.83 -5.65
C ASP A 112 -1.45 2.14 -6.06
N ALA A 113 -2.33 2.83 -6.81
CA ALA A 113 -3.58 2.26 -7.31
C ALA A 113 -3.33 1.36 -8.53
N ASP A 114 -3.81 0.11 -8.46
CA ASP A 114 -3.83 -0.82 -9.59
C ASP A 114 -5.07 -0.62 -10.48
N LEU A 115 -6.21 -0.27 -9.85
CA LEU A 115 -7.46 0.06 -10.51
C LEU A 115 -8.01 1.38 -9.99
N VAL A 116 -8.55 2.20 -10.88
CA VAL A 116 -9.13 3.51 -10.52
C VAL A 116 -10.53 3.62 -11.08
N PHE A 117 -11.51 3.87 -10.21
CA PHE A 117 -12.89 4.15 -10.59
C PHE A 117 -13.25 5.60 -10.30
N ASP A 118 -13.67 6.31 -11.34
CA ASP A 118 -14.14 7.69 -11.24
C ASP A 118 -15.65 7.74 -10.97
N VAL A 119 -16.03 8.20 -9.78
CA VAL A 119 -17.44 8.28 -9.38
C VAL A 119 -17.93 9.73 -9.30
N ARG A 120 -17.29 10.67 -10.01
CA ARG A 120 -17.69 12.09 -10.04
C ARG A 120 -18.99 12.33 -10.77
N CYS A 121 -19.39 11.45 -11.68
CA CYS A 121 -20.67 11.52 -12.39
C CYS A 121 -21.88 11.30 -11.49
N LEU A 122 -21.72 10.75 -10.30
CA LEU A 122 -22.83 10.45 -9.38
C LEU A 122 -23.37 11.71 -8.68
N PRO A 123 -24.64 11.70 -8.24
CA PRO A 123 -25.23 12.78 -7.45
C PRO A 123 -24.36 13.19 -6.26
N ASN A 124 -24.16 14.48 -6.07
CA ASN A 124 -23.19 14.99 -5.11
C ASN A 124 -23.86 15.47 -3.81
N PRO A 125 -23.66 14.78 -2.66
CA PRO A 125 -24.21 15.20 -1.37
C PRO A 125 -23.79 16.62 -0.95
N HIS A 126 -22.65 17.10 -1.42
CA HIS A 126 -22.12 18.43 -1.10
C HIS A 126 -23.04 19.59 -1.47
N TRP A 127 -23.94 19.38 -2.45
CA TRP A 127 -24.93 20.38 -2.84
C TRP A 127 -26.07 20.56 -1.83
N LYS A 128 -26.24 19.60 -0.90
CA LYS A 128 -27.19 19.70 0.21
C LYS A 128 -26.48 20.28 1.43
N PRO A 129 -26.90 21.48 1.92
CA PRO A 129 -26.20 22.14 3.04
C PRO A 129 -26.05 21.24 4.27
N GLU A 130 -27.08 20.44 4.59
CA GLU A 130 -27.12 19.54 5.73
C GLU A 130 -26.16 18.33 5.63
N LEU A 131 -25.72 17.98 4.40
CA LEU A 131 -24.80 16.87 4.16
C LEU A 131 -23.35 17.31 3.92
N ARG A 132 -23.15 18.62 3.71
CA ARG A 132 -21.85 19.15 3.26
C ARG A 132 -20.70 18.88 4.23
N ALA A 133 -20.96 18.97 5.53
CA ALA A 133 -19.95 18.76 6.58
C ALA A 133 -19.76 17.28 6.96
N LEU A 134 -20.65 16.40 6.48
CA LEU A 134 -20.61 14.97 6.75
C LEU A 134 -19.71 14.24 5.76
N THR A 135 -19.54 12.95 5.97
CA THR A 135 -18.72 12.06 5.14
C THR A 135 -19.55 10.90 4.59
N GLY A 136 -18.99 10.12 3.69
CA GLY A 136 -19.65 8.91 3.18
C GLY A 136 -19.85 7.79 4.22
N LYS A 137 -19.32 7.95 5.44
CA LYS A 137 -19.57 7.05 6.58
C LYS A 137 -20.84 7.43 7.36
N ASP A 138 -21.28 8.68 7.22
CA ASP A 138 -22.42 9.17 7.99
C ASP A 138 -23.73 8.66 7.39
N ILE A 139 -24.64 8.24 8.27
CA ILE A 139 -25.91 7.61 7.90
C ILE A 139 -26.73 8.51 6.96
N ALA A 140 -26.78 9.82 7.21
CA ALA A 140 -27.55 10.75 6.37
C ALA A 140 -27.01 10.82 4.93
N VAL A 141 -25.67 10.77 4.74
CA VAL A 141 -25.04 10.73 3.42
C VAL A 141 -25.29 9.38 2.75
N ALA A 142 -25.18 8.28 3.49
CA ALA A 142 -25.45 6.95 2.98
C ALA A 142 -26.91 6.83 2.50
N GLN A 143 -27.88 7.24 3.31
CA GLN A 143 -29.30 7.24 2.94
C GLN A 143 -29.59 8.08 1.69
N PHE A 144 -28.97 9.27 1.56
CA PHE A 144 -29.11 10.08 0.36
C PHE A 144 -28.59 9.35 -0.88
N LEU A 145 -27.40 8.73 -0.79
CA LEU A 145 -26.78 8.03 -1.91
C LEU A 145 -27.49 6.71 -2.24
N ASP A 146 -27.99 5.99 -1.24
CA ASP A 146 -28.80 4.76 -1.42
C ASP A 146 -30.10 4.98 -2.20
N GLN A 147 -30.66 6.18 -2.14
CA GLN A 147 -31.87 6.52 -2.90
C GLN A 147 -31.61 6.81 -4.37
N GLN A 148 -30.35 7.00 -4.77
CA GLN A 148 -29.99 7.39 -6.14
C GLN A 148 -29.79 6.15 -7.02
N VAL A 149 -30.56 6.04 -8.08
CA VAL A 149 -30.45 4.93 -9.06
C VAL A 149 -29.03 4.84 -9.64
N PRO A 150 -28.38 5.94 -10.13
CA PRO A 150 -27.04 5.85 -10.69
C PRO A 150 -25.98 5.37 -9.69
N VAL A 151 -26.17 5.59 -8.39
CA VAL A 151 -25.23 5.11 -7.36
C VAL A 151 -25.34 3.60 -7.20
N LYS A 152 -26.56 3.06 -7.26
CA LYS A 152 -26.77 1.60 -7.22
C LYS A 152 -26.19 0.91 -8.44
N GLU A 153 -26.41 1.46 -9.62
CA GLU A 153 -25.88 0.96 -10.89
C GLU A 153 -24.35 0.95 -10.86
N MET A 154 -23.71 2.07 -10.51
CA MET A 154 -22.26 2.17 -10.39
C MET A 154 -21.69 1.17 -9.38
N PHE A 155 -22.34 0.98 -8.24
CA PHE A 155 -21.93 -0.02 -7.26
C PHE A 155 -21.97 -1.44 -7.85
N GLN A 156 -23.07 -1.77 -8.53
CA GLN A 156 -23.24 -3.10 -9.16
C GLN A 156 -22.22 -3.35 -10.27
N ASP A 157 -21.96 -2.36 -11.12
CA ASP A 157 -20.99 -2.49 -12.21
C ASP A 157 -19.57 -2.71 -11.67
N ILE A 158 -19.16 -1.91 -10.68
CA ILE A 158 -17.85 -2.08 -10.02
C ILE A 158 -17.77 -3.44 -9.32
N GLN A 159 -18.81 -3.83 -8.60
CA GLN A 159 -18.90 -5.11 -7.91
C GLN A 159 -18.76 -6.28 -8.90
N GLN A 160 -19.53 -6.28 -9.99
CA GLN A 160 -19.48 -7.33 -11.00
C GLN A 160 -18.11 -7.39 -11.69
N PHE A 161 -17.56 -6.22 -12.04
CA PHE A 161 -16.22 -6.14 -12.60
C PHE A 161 -15.18 -6.77 -11.66
N LEU A 162 -15.18 -6.37 -10.40
CA LEU A 162 -14.22 -6.86 -9.43
C LEU A 162 -14.41 -8.36 -9.12
N THR A 163 -15.63 -8.83 -8.97
CA THR A 163 -15.93 -10.25 -8.75
C THR A 163 -15.41 -11.11 -9.89
N ARG A 164 -15.50 -10.62 -11.12
CA ARG A 164 -15.03 -11.35 -12.32
C ARG A 164 -13.50 -11.31 -12.47
N TRP A 165 -12.85 -10.17 -12.15
CA TRP A 165 -11.46 -9.95 -12.50
C TRP A 165 -10.47 -10.18 -11.36
N LEU A 166 -10.86 -9.97 -10.08
CA LEU A 166 -9.96 -10.19 -8.95
C LEU A 166 -9.33 -11.58 -8.91
N PRO A 167 -10.07 -12.69 -9.13
CA PRO A 167 -9.46 -14.02 -9.17
C PRO A 167 -8.35 -14.13 -10.22
N ARG A 168 -8.54 -13.52 -11.40
CA ARG A 168 -7.55 -13.54 -12.48
C ARG A 168 -6.29 -12.73 -12.17
N TYR A 169 -6.43 -11.64 -11.41
CA TYR A 169 -5.26 -10.90 -10.90
C TYR A 169 -4.49 -11.73 -9.87
N GLN A 170 -5.18 -12.50 -9.05
CA GLN A 170 -4.58 -13.40 -8.06
C GLN A 170 -3.84 -14.57 -8.73
N GLU A 171 -4.43 -15.19 -9.74
CA GLU A 171 -3.79 -16.25 -10.55
C GLU A 171 -2.48 -15.78 -11.19
N ASN A 172 -2.35 -14.49 -11.51
CA ASN A 172 -1.12 -13.88 -12.02
C ASN A 172 -0.15 -13.41 -10.91
N ASN A 173 -0.16 -14.05 -9.74
CA ASN A 173 0.73 -13.77 -8.60
C ASN A 173 0.63 -12.34 -8.05
N ARG A 174 -0.48 -11.63 -8.28
CA ARG A 174 -0.74 -10.34 -7.64
C ARG A 174 -1.33 -10.57 -6.25
N SER A 175 -0.48 -10.74 -5.27
CA SER A 175 -0.88 -10.95 -3.87
C SER A 175 -1.47 -9.70 -3.20
N TYR A 176 -1.37 -8.53 -3.83
CA TYR A 176 -1.91 -7.28 -3.31
C TYR A 176 -2.46 -6.41 -4.45
N ILE A 177 -3.71 -5.97 -4.29
CA ILE A 177 -4.39 -5.14 -5.29
C ILE A 177 -5.00 -3.93 -4.57
N THR A 178 -4.62 -2.73 -5.03
CA THR A 178 -5.22 -1.48 -4.55
C THR A 178 -6.27 -0.99 -5.54
N ILE A 179 -7.51 -0.91 -5.07
CA ILE A 179 -8.66 -0.43 -5.83
C ILE A 179 -9.01 0.96 -5.32
N ALA A 180 -8.72 1.99 -6.13
CA ALA A 180 -8.94 3.38 -5.78
C ALA A 180 -10.29 3.87 -6.34
N ILE A 181 -11.12 4.46 -5.47
CA ILE A 181 -12.41 5.04 -5.83
C ILE A 181 -12.33 6.53 -5.61
N GLY A 182 -12.53 7.32 -6.68
CA GLY A 182 -12.29 8.77 -6.68
C GLY A 182 -13.55 9.59 -6.87
N CYS A 183 -13.79 10.55 -5.97
CA CYS A 183 -14.72 11.67 -6.22
C CYS A 183 -13.96 13.00 -6.18
N THR A 184 -14.63 14.15 -6.30
CA THR A 184 -13.94 15.44 -6.35
C THR A 184 -13.11 15.71 -5.10
N GLY A 185 -13.70 15.60 -3.91
CA GLY A 185 -13.08 15.92 -2.63
C GLY A 185 -12.65 14.73 -1.78
N GLY A 186 -12.97 13.49 -2.18
CA GLY A 186 -12.59 12.30 -1.43
C GLY A 186 -13.36 12.05 -0.13
N GLN A 187 -14.46 12.75 0.12
CA GLN A 187 -15.14 12.73 1.43
C GLN A 187 -16.52 12.05 1.43
N HIS A 188 -17.29 12.11 0.34
CA HIS A 188 -18.67 11.61 0.29
C HIS A 188 -18.81 10.35 -0.58
N ARG A 189 -19.00 10.51 -1.90
CA ARG A 189 -19.30 9.43 -2.86
C ARG A 189 -18.27 8.32 -2.88
N SER A 190 -16.98 8.67 -2.93
CA SER A 190 -15.88 7.72 -2.92
C SER A 190 -15.79 6.96 -1.61
N VAL A 191 -15.96 7.62 -0.47
CA VAL A 191 -15.96 7.00 0.85
C VAL A 191 -17.12 6.02 0.96
N TYR A 192 -18.33 6.43 0.62
CA TYR A 192 -19.52 5.59 0.66
C TYR A 192 -19.35 4.31 -0.18
N LEU A 193 -18.95 4.45 -1.46
CA LEU A 193 -18.75 3.29 -2.33
C LEU A 193 -17.60 2.38 -1.85
N CYS A 194 -16.53 2.97 -1.32
CA CYS A 194 -15.42 2.23 -0.73
C CYS A 194 -15.90 1.38 0.47
N GLU A 195 -16.71 1.93 1.38
CA GLU A 195 -17.31 1.21 2.50
C GLU A 195 -18.22 0.07 2.02
N ARG A 196 -19.08 0.33 1.04
CA ARG A 196 -20.02 -0.66 0.49
C ARG A 196 -19.29 -1.83 -0.19
N LEU A 197 -18.26 -1.54 -1.00
CA LEU A 197 -17.45 -2.57 -1.65
C LEU A 197 -16.66 -3.38 -0.62
N ASN A 198 -16.01 -2.70 0.34
CA ASN A 198 -15.32 -3.39 1.42
C ASN A 198 -16.26 -4.33 2.19
N GLN A 199 -17.44 -3.87 2.57
CA GLN A 199 -18.44 -4.69 3.25
C GLN A 199 -18.83 -5.91 2.41
N TYR A 200 -19.17 -5.70 1.13
CA TYR A 200 -19.56 -6.79 0.24
C TYR A 200 -18.47 -7.85 0.11
N PHE A 201 -17.24 -7.45 -0.23
CA PHE A 201 -16.13 -8.39 -0.42
C PHE A 201 -15.70 -9.06 0.88
N SER A 202 -15.87 -8.41 2.05
CA SER A 202 -15.62 -9.03 3.35
C SER A 202 -16.65 -10.10 3.73
N THR A 203 -17.83 -10.13 3.12
CA THR A 203 -18.84 -11.17 3.35
C THR A 203 -18.65 -12.41 2.46
N LEU A 204 -17.82 -12.27 1.42
CA LEU A 204 -17.49 -13.42 0.57
C LEU A 204 -16.47 -14.31 1.32
N ASP A 205 -16.69 -15.61 1.30
CA ASP A 205 -15.76 -16.60 1.85
C ASP A 205 -14.57 -16.79 0.89
N ILE A 206 -13.81 -15.72 0.71
CA ILE A 206 -12.57 -15.71 -0.03
C ILE A 206 -11.43 -15.63 1.00
N SER A 207 -10.42 -16.49 0.88
CA SER A 207 -9.21 -16.50 1.71
C SER A 207 -8.33 -15.26 1.47
N THR A 208 -8.96 -14.11 1.30
CA THR A 208 -8.36 -12.83 0.93
C THR A 208 -8.56 -11.82 2.05
N ASN A 209 -7.48 -11.16 2.48
CA ASN A 209 -7.55 -10.09 3.47
C ASN A 209 -8.11 -8.82 2.81
N ILE A 210 -9.34 -8.43 3.18
CA ILE A 210 -10.00 -7.22 2.67
C ILE A 210 -9.71 -6.06 3.62
N GLN A 211 -9.13 -4.99 3.07
CA GLN A 211 -8.74 -3.79 3.81
C GLN A 211 -9.38 -2.55 3.18
N ARG A 212 -9.53 -1.48 3.97
CA ARG A 212 -10.00 -0.18 3.48
C ARG A 212 -9.17 0.97 4.04
N ARG A 213 -9.07 2.04 3.25
CA ARG A 213 -8.38 3.28 3.61
C ARG A 213 -9.12 4.48 3.01
N HIS A 214 -9.25 5.55 3.79
CA HIS A 214 -9.80 6.82 3.32
C HIS A 214 -8.72 7.88 3.38
N ARG A 215 -8.18 8.25 2.22
CA ARG A 215 -7.00 9.12 2.15
C ARG A 215 -7.25 10.53 2.70
N GLU A 216 -8.46 11.07 2.49
CA GLU A 216 -8.83 12.43 2.88
C GLU A 216 -9.67 12.51 4.17
N LEU A 217 -9.88 11.40 4.85
CA LEU A 217 -10.47 11.42 6.18
C LEU A 217 -9.37 11.27 7.24
N PRO A 218 -9.49 11.96 8.40
CA PRO A 218 -8.57 11.73 9.50
C PRO A 218 -8.60 10.25 9.92
N ASN A 219 -7.41 9.68 10.08
CA ASN A 219 -7.27 8.34 10.65
C ASN A 219 -7.67 8.44 12.12
N HIS A 220 -8.90 8.11 12.44
CA HIS A 220 -9.25 7.71 13.80
C HIS A 220 -8.78 6.26 13.93
N GLY A 221 -7.60 6.08 14.59
CA GLY A 221 -7.01 4.81 14.94
C GLY A 221 -7.90 3.96 15.82
#